data_4cc956b16f2a69809c10db5452f5ab06
#
_entry.id   4cc956b16f2a69809c10db5452f5ab06
#
_cell.length_a   1.000
_cell.length_b   1.000
_cell.length_c   1.000
_cell.angle_alpha   90.00
_cell.angle_beta   90.00
_cell.angle_gamma   90.00
#
_symmetry.space_group_name_H-M   'P 1'
#
loop_
_entity.id
_entity.type
_entity.pdbx_description
1 polymer ?
#
loop_
_entity_poly.entity_id
_entity_poly.type
_entity_poly.pdbx_seq_one_letter_code
_entity_poly.pdbx_strand_id
1 'polypeptide(L)'
;MGRITLQQAAEWCGGVIDPKYADVEFLGANNDTRIIQPGQLFLALKGARDGHDFIPMALEKGAAAVLCERCDGDYPAIVVPDTRIALGKIANGERHRIGMKVVGVTGS
;
A
#
# COMPACT_ATOMS: atom_id res chain seq x y z
N MET A 1 3.86 -15.97 4.21
CA MET A 1 3.79 -14.58 3.76
C MET A 1 3.78 -13.65 4.93
N GLY A 2 4.75 -12.76 5.02
CA GLY A 2 4.79 -11.79 6.09
C GLY A 2 4.04 -10.51 5.74
N ARG A 3 3.67 -9.79 6.75
CA ARG A 3 3.12 -8.45 6.56
C ARG A 3 4.22 -7.50 6.13
N ILE A 4 3.82 -6.44 5.46
CA ILE A 4 4.73 -5.40 4.98
C ILE A 4 4.51 -4.17 5.84
N THR A 5 5.60 -3.57 6.33
CA THR A 5 5.48 -2.31 7.06
C THR A 5 5.36 -1.14 6.09
N LEU A 6 4.77 -0.06 6.56
CA LEU A 6 4.64 1.16 5.78
C LEU A 6 6.02 1.65 5.34
N GLN A 7 7.01 1.58 6.22
CA GLN A 7 8.38 1.96 5.90
C GLN A 7 8.94 1.11 4.76
N GLN A 8 8.74 -0.20 4.81
CA GLN A 8 9.21 -1.11 3.77
C GLN A 8 8.60 -0.76 2.41
N ALA A 9 7.29 -0.57 2.37
CA ALA A 9 6.61 -0.21 1.14
C ALA A 9 7.08 1.14 0.60
N ALA A 10 7.26 2.12 1.49
CA ALA A 10 7.76 3.43 1.10
C ALA A 10 9.17 3.34 0.50
N GLU A 11 10.02 2.50 1.06
CA GLU A 11 11.35 2.29 0.52
C GLU A 11 11.31 1.69 -0.89
N TRP A 12 10.41 0.74 -1.11
CA TRP A 12 10.27 0.11 -2.42
C TRP A 12 9.79 1.09 -3.49
N CYS A 13 8.88 1.99 -3.15
CA CYS A 13 8.28 2.90 -4.14
C CYS A 13 8.82 4.33 -4.07
N GLY A 14 9.70 4.63 -3.11
CA GLY A 14 10.22 5.98 -2.94
C GLY A 14 9.18 6.96 -2.40
N GLY A 15 8.17 6.47 -1.70
CA GLY A 15 7.12 7.30 -1.14
C GLY A 15 7.54 7.98 0.16
N VAL A 16 6.70 8.89 0.61
CA VAL A 16 6.90 9.62 1.86
C VAL A 16 5.86 9.16 2.88
N ILE A 17 6.31 8.88 4.09
CA ILE A 17 5.43 8.49 5.19
C ILE A 17 5.73 9.35 6.42
N ASP A 18 4.75 9.43 7.32
CA ASP A 18 4.98 10.02 8.64
C ASP A 18 5.73 9.01 9.49
N PRO A 19 6.88 9.37 10.09
CA PRO A 19 7.65 8.42 10.88
C PRO A 19 6.87 7.74 12.00
N LYS A 20 5.84 8.37 12.54
CA LYS A 20 5.03 7.76 13.59
C LYS A 20 4.23 6.55 13.11
N TYR A 21 4.06 6.42 11.79
CA TYR A 21 3.34 5.29 11.18
C TYR A 21 4.26 4.29 10.51
N ALA A 22 5.58 4.45 10.65
CA ALA A 22 6.55 3.59 9.97
C ALA A 22 6.36 2.11 10.30
N ASP A 23 5.93 1.81 11.51
CA ASP A 23 5.76 0.43 11.98
C ASP A 23 4.38 -0.16 11.66
N VAL A 24 3.50 0.61 11.04
CA VAL A 24 2.17 0.12 10.65
C VAL A 24 2.35 -0.96 9.60
N GLU A 25 1.69 -2.11 9.81
CA GLU A 25 1.78 -3.25 8.93
C GLU A 25 0.49 -3.44 8.15
N PHE A 26 0.61 -3.92 6.92
CA PHE A 26 -0.54 -4.29 6.12
C PHE A 26 -0.27 -5.60 5.41
N LEU A 27 -1.35 -6.29 5.04
CA LEU A 27 -1.29 -7.55 4.30
C LEU A 27 -2.27 -7.46 3.16
N GLY A 28 -1.75 -7.39 1.94
CA GLY A 28 -2.58 -7.23 0.75
C GLY A 28 -3.00 -5.80 0.53
N ALA A 29 -3.60 -5.55 -0.61
CA ALA A 29 -4.02 -4.22 -1.03
C ALA A 29 -5.32 -4.31 -1.82
N ASN A 30 -6.11 -3.25 -1.79
CA ASN A 30 -7.37 -3.21 -2.50
C ASN A 30 -7.71 -1.77 -2.86
N ASN A 31 -8.26 -1.55 -4.03
CA ASN A 31 -8.69 -0.24 -4.48
C ASN A 31 -10.22 -0.06 -4.43
N ASP A 32 -10.93 -1.03 -3.88
CA ASP A 32 -12.39 -1.00 -3.80
C ASP A 32 -12.83 -1.04 -2.34
N THR A 33 -13.44 0.06 -1.89
CA THR A 33 -13.92 0.17 -0.52
C THR A 33 -15.07 -0.78 -0.19
N ARG A 34 -15.72 -1.33 -1.21
CA ARG A 34 -16.83 -2.28 -0.98
C ARG A 34 -16.34 -3.64 -0.54
N ILE A 35 -15.12 -4.00 -0.92
CA ILE A 35 -14.57 -5.34 -0.65
C ILE A 35 -13.28 -5.30 0.17
N ILE A 36 -12.80 -4.12 0.53
CA ILE A 36 -11.56 -4.00 1.31
C ILE A 36 -11.73 -4.67 2.67
N GLN A 37 -10.70 -5.36 3.11
CA GLN A 37 -10.69 -6.06 4.39
C GLN A 37 -9.84 -5.31 5.40
N PRO A 38 -10.14 -5.46 6.71
CA PRO A 38 -9.29 -4.86 7.74
C PRO A 38 -7.84 -5.34 7.59
N GLY A 39 -6.92 -4.42 7.75
CA GLY A 39 -5.49 -4.74 7.64
C GLY A 39 -4.92 -4.62 6.24
N GLN A 40 -5.72 -4.27 5.25
CA GLN A 40 -5.26 -4.08 3.88
C GLN A 40 -4.80 -2.64 3.63
N LEU A 41 -3.97 -2.49 2.60
CA LEU A 41 -3.59 -1.16 2.10
C LEU A 41 -4.64 -0.70 1.10
N PHE A 42 -5.22 0.46 1.33
CA PHE A 42 -6.15 1.05 0.37
C PHE A 42 -5.37 1.80 -0.71
N LEU A 43 -5.72 1.55 -1.97
CA LEU A 43 -5.07 2.17 -3.11
C LEU A 43 -5.96 3.29 -3.64
N ALA A 44 -5.57 4.54 -3.38
CA ALA A 44 -6.30 5.71 -3.84
C ALA A 44 -5.92 6.03 -5.28
N LEU A 45 -6.34 5.19 -6.19
CA LEU A 45 -6.01 5.32 -7.60
C LEU A 45 -6.94 6.34 -8.28
N LYS A 46 -6.40 7.05 -9.24
CA LYS A 46 -7.19 7.92 -10.10
C LYS A 46 -7.70 7.12 -11.29
N GLY A 47 -8.97 7.28 -11.59
CA GLY A 47 -9.60 6.62 -12.71
C GLY A 47 -10.81 7.44 -13.12
N ALA A 48 -11.95 6.79 -13.36
CA ALA A 48 -13.21 7.48 -13.62
C ALA A 48 -13.62 8.34 -12.41
N ARG A 49 -13.19 7.93 -11.21
CA ARG A 49 -13.38 8.69 -9.98
C ARG A 49 -12.04 8.81 -9.28
N ASP A 50 -11.87 9.89 -8.51
CA ASP A 50 -10.68 10.07 -7.70
C ASP A 50 -10.76 9.19 -6.46
N GLY A 51 -9.88 8.19 -6.37
CA GLY A 51 -9.85 7.29 -5.23
C GLY A 51 -9.59 7.97 -3.91
N HIS A 52 -9.04 9.19 -3.92
CA HIS A 52 -8.82 9.94 -2.69
C HIS A 52 -10.14 10.28 -1.97
N ASP A 53 -11.25 10.38 -2.69
CA ASP A 53 -12.55 10.63 -2.10
C ASP A 53 -13.04 9.48 -1.25
N PHE A 54 -12.48 8.30 -1.42
CA PHE A 54 -12.87 7.09 -0.72
C PHE A 54 -11.98 6.76 0.47
N ILE A 55 -10.94 7.57 0.71
CA ILE A 55 -10.01 7.31 1.82
C ILE A 55 -10.73 7.23 3.18
N PRO A 56 -11.62 8.18 3.53
CA PRO A 56 -12.33 8.07 4.82
C PRO A 56 -13.12 6.77 4.95
N MET A 57 -13.78 6.36 3.88
CA MET A 57 -14.56 5.11 3.89
C MET A 57 -13.66 3.90 4.06
N ALA A 58 -12.52 3.87 3.39
CA ALA A 58 -11.56 2.77 3.52
C ALA A 58 -11.04 2.66 4.96
N LEU A 59 -10.74 3.79 5.59
CA LEU A 59 -10.28 3.81 6.97
C LEU A 59 -11.36 3.31 7.92
N GLU A 60 -12.62 3.66 7.68
CA GLU A 60 -13.74 3.16 8.47
C GLU A 60 -13.87 1.64 8.36
N LYS A 61 -13.53 1.09 7.22
CA LYS A 61 -13.60 -0.36 7.00
C LYS A 61 -12.39 -1.11 7.55
N GLY A 62 -11.45 -0.39 8.13
CA GLY A 62 -10.33 -0.99 8.81
C GLY A 62 -9.05 -1.05 7.99
N ALA A 63 -8.95 -0.30 6.90
CA ALA A 63 -7.72 -0.24 6.13
C ALA A 63 -6.55 0.12 7.05
N ALA A 64 -5.46 -0.63 6.95
CA ALA A 64 -4.30 -0.41 7.80
C ALA A 64 -3.55 0.85 7.39
N ALA A 65 -3.56 1.17 6.10
CA ALA A 65 -2.86 2.33 5.55
C ALA A 65 -3.43 2.66 4.17
N VAL A 66 -2.98 3.76 3.61
CA VAL A 66 -3.43 4.26 2.32
C VAL A 66 -2.24 4.59 1.44
N LEU A 67 -2.28 4.19 0.18
CA LEU A 67 -1.34 4.65 -0.84
C LEU A 67 -2.03 5.74 -1.64
N CYS A 68 -1.48 6.95 -1.61
CA CYS A 68 -2.16 8.13 -2.18
C CYS A 68 -1.15 9.12 -2.77
N GLU A 69 -1.66 10.09 -3.50
CA GLU A 69 -0.84 11.17 -4.07
C GLU A 69 -0.84 12.41 -3.17
N ARG A 70 -1.78 12.48 -2.22
CA ARG A 70 -1.82 13.54 -1.22
C ARG A 70 -2.43 12.98 0.06
N CYS A 71 -2.03 13.53 1.18
CA CYS A 71 -2.54 13.15 2.49
C CYS A 71 -3.16 14.38 3.15
N ASP A 72 -4.47 14.40 3.26
CA ASP A 72 -5.23 15.53 3.79
C ASP A 72 -5.63 15.36 5.26
N GLY A 73 -5.17 14.30 5.90
CA GLY A 73 -5.53 14.02 7.29
C GLY A 73 -4.44 13.28 8.03
N ASP A 74 -4.71 12.97 9.29
CA ASP A 74 -3.77 12.25 10.15
C ASP A 74 -4.13 10.78 10.18
N TYR A 75 -3.56 10.03 9.25
CA TYR A 75 -3.75 8.59 9.14
C TYR A 75 -2.53 7.95 8.47
N PRO A 76 -2.32 6.64 8.64
CA PRO A 76 -1.19 5.98 7.99
C PRO A 76 -1.33 6.08 6.47
N ALA A 77 -0.35 6.72 5.83
CA ALA A 77 -0.39 6.92 4.39
C ALA A 77 1.02 6.92 3.80
N ILE A 78 1.11 6.41 2.57
CA ILE A 78 2.31 6.53 1.74
C ILE A 78 1.95 7.53 0.64
N VAL A 79 2.63 8.67 0.64
CA VAL A 79 2.39 9.71 -0.37
C VAL A 79 3.41 9.56 -1.48
N VAL A 80 2.91 9.44 -2.71
CA VAL A 80 3.73 9.22 -3.89
C VAL A 80 3.27 10.15 -5.02
N PRO A 81 4.15 10.46 -5.98
CA PRO A 81 3.75 11.29 -7.12
C PRO A 81 2.82 10.59 -8.11
N ASP A 82 2.85 9.25 -8.16
CA ASP A 82 1.97 8.48 -9.03
C ASP A 82 1.66 7.14 -8.37
N THR A 83 0.39 6.95 -8.01
CA THR A 83 -0.03 5.75 -7.29
C THR A 83 0.09 4.48 -8.11
N ARG A 84 -0.10 4.56 -9.42
CA ARG A 84 0.00 3.39 -10.29
C ARG A 84 1.44 2.89 -10.39
N ILE A 85 2.37 3.81 -10.56
CA ILE A 85 3.79 3.48 -10.60
C ILE A 85 4.23 2.94 -9.26
N ALA A 86 3.82 3.59 -8.17
CA ALA A 86 4.14 3.15 -6.82
C ALA A 86 3.61 1.76 -6.53
N LEU A 87 2.37 1.49 -6.94
CA LEU A 87 1.77 0.16 -6.75
C LEU A 87 2.61 -0.91 -7.45
N GLY A 88 3.03 -0.65 -8.68
CA GLY A 88 3.89 -1.56 -9.41
C GLY A 88 5.21 -1.81 -8.70
N LYS A 89 5.82 -0.77 -8.15
CA LYS A 89 7.08 -0.91 -7.40
C LYS A 89 6.91 -1.70 -6.11
N ILE A 90 5.81 -1.48 -5.40
CA ILE A 90 5.51 -2.23 -4.17
C ILE A 90 5.29 -3.70 -4.50
N ALA A 91 4.50 -3.98 -5.53
CA ALA A 91 4.24 -5.35 -5.96
C ALA A 91 5.53 -6.05 -6.39
N ASN A 92 6.41 -5.33 -7.09
CA ASN A 92 7.70 -5.87 -7.51
C ASN A 92 8.60 -6.15 -6.31
N GLY A 93 8.63 -5.24 -5.33
CA GLY A 93 9.39 -5.44 -4.10
C GLY A 93 8.90 -6.64 -3.31
N GLU A 94 7.59 -6.79 -3.17
CA GLU A 94 7.00 -7.94 -2.50
C GLU A 94 7.32 -9.23 -3.24
N ARG A 95 7.22 -9.21 -4.57
CA ARG A 95 7.54 -10.37 -5.39
C ARG A 95 8.99 -10.77 -5.23
N HIS A 96 9.91 -9.81 -5.19
CA HIS A 96 11.32 -10.08 -4.97
C HIS A 96 11.55 -10.74 -3.61
N ARG A 97 10.90 -10.23 -2.57
CA ARG A 97 11.04 -10.79 -1.23
C ARG A 97 10.54 -12.23 -1.16
N ILE A 98 9.40 -12.49 -1.78
CA ILE A 98 8.84 -13.84 -1.85
C ILE A 98 9.66 -14.71 -2.78
N GLY A 99 10.07 -14.16 -3.93
CA GLY A 99 10.87 -14.85 -4.91
C GLY A 99 12.18 -15.36 -4.38
N MET A 100 12.81 -14.61 -3.46
CA MET A 100 14.06 -15.04 -2.84
C MET A 100 13.90 -16.35 -2.08
N LYS A 101 12.72 -16.62 -1.57
CA LYS A 101 12.45 -17.89 -0.87
C LYS A 101 12.16 -19.03 -1.83
N VAL A 102 11.70 -18.73 -3.02
CA VAL A 102 11.22 -19.73 -3.98
C VAL A 102 12.17 -19.95 -5.13
N VAL A 103 13.06 -19.02 -5.37
CA VAL A 103 13.98 -19.09 -6.52
C VAL A 103 14.73 -20.41 -6.56
N GLY A 104 15.20 -20.88 -5.44
CA GLY A 104 15.88 -22.14 -5.37
C GLY A 104 15.00 -23.33 -5.75
N VAL A 105 13.72 -23.17 -5.65
CA VAL A 105 12.76 -24.23 -5.96
C VAL A 105 12.36 -24.20 -7.41
N THR A 106 12.01 -23.05 -7.90
CA THR A 106 11.48 -22.91 -9.26
C THR A 106 12.57 -22.80 -10.32
N GLY A 107 13.70 -22.31 -9.94
CA GLY A 107 14.76 -22.05 -10.91
C GLY A 107 14.41 -20.96 -11.92
N SER A 108 13.33 -20.31 -11.72
CA SER A 108 12.88 -19.30 -12.67
C SER A 108 12.86 -17.92 -12.08
#